data_d7b8fcbbb48a717c26a4864e9f5a26f0
#
_entry.id   d7b8fcbbb48a717c26a4864e9f5a26f0
#
_cell.length_a   1.000
_cell.length_b   1.000
_cell.length_c   1.000
_cell.angle_alpha   90.00
_cell.angle_beta   90.00
_cell.angle_gamma   90.00
#
_symmetry.space_group_name_H-M   'P 1'
#
loop_
_entity.id
_entity.type
_entity.pdbx_description
1 polymer ?
#
loop_
_entity_poly.entity_id
_entity_poly.type
_entity_poly.pdbx_seq_one_letter_code
_entity_poly.pdbx_strand_id
1 'polypeptide(L)'
;MGSDGQHAPTGGDANGATTESTMRAVVQDQYGSADVLHLARIARPEIADSEVLVRVHAAGLDRGTWHLMTGRPYLARLAFGFRRPRNPVPGLDVAGTVVAVGSAVTRFAVGNEVFGIARSSFAEYAAAREDKLALKPTNLSFEQAAVVPVSAGTALQALSDIGRVEQGQKVLITGASGGVGSYAVQLAKAFGAEVTGVCSTTKLDLVRSLGADHVIDYTQADFADGTRRYDLILDIAGNPTLSRLRRALTPTGTAVIVGGEEGGNFSGGMNRQLRALALSRFVRQRLTMFIAKERASDLERLTDLIEAGTVTPSIDLTYSLDRAPEAMSHLEAGKARGKIAITV
;
A
#
# COMPACT_ATOMS: atom_id res chain seq x y z
N MET A 1 -7.49 82.78 -3.81
CA MET A 1 -6.38 82.17 -4.57
C MET A 1 -6.16 80.78 -4.04
N GLY A 2 -6.71 79.84 -4.76
CA GLY A 2 -6.66 78.42 -4.40
C GLY A 2 -5.40 77.80 -4.93
N SER A 3 -4.98 76.71 -4.27
CA SER A 3 -4.05 75.74 -4.81
C SER A 3 -4.57 74.36 -4.48
N ASP A 4 -5.05 73.71 -5.52
CA ASP A 4 -5.44 72.34 -5.52
C ASP A 4 -4.23 71.42 -5.29
N GLY A 5 -4.31 70.58 -4.28
CA GLY A 5 -3.37 69.47 -4.04
C GLY A 5 -4.00 68.15 -4.47
N GLN A 6 -3.65 67.66 -5.64
CA GLN A 6 -3.98 66.31 -6.12
C GLN A 6 -3.25 65.23 -5.29
N HIS A 7 -4.02 64.40 -4.60
CA HIS A 7 -3.53 63.13 -4.06
C HIS A 7 -3.65 62.05 -5.14
N ALA A 8 -2.53 61.48 -5.55
CA ALA A 8 -2.46 60.26 -6.36
C ALA A 8 -2.69 59.04 -5.44
N PRO A 9 -3.43 58.03 -5.89
CA PRO A 9 -3.55 56.79 -5.13
C PRO A 9 -2.30 55.91 -5.36
N THR A 10 -1.60 55.59 -4.29
CA THR A 10 -0.54 54.57 -4.27
C THR A 10 -1.19 53.23 -4.52
N GLY A 11 -0.94 52.65 -5.69
CA GLY A 11 -1.25 51.27 -5.98
C GLY A 11 -0.43 50.33 -5.06
N GLY A 12 -1.10 49.70 -4.16
CA GLY A 12 -0.51 48.62 -3.36
C GLY A 12 -0.38 47.37 -4.21
N ASP A 13 0.84 46.88 -4.30
CA ASP A 13 1.20 45.61 -4.95
C ASP A 13 0.48 44.43 -4.30
N ALA A 14 -0.60 43.98 -4.93
CA ALA A 14 -1.33 42.74 -4.57
C ALA A 14 -0.75 41.52 -5.32
N ASN A 15 0.53 41.25 -5.19
CA ASN A 15 1.14 40.13 -5.92
C ASN A 15 2.13 39.27 -5.09
N GLY A 16 2.05 39.30 -3.75
CA GLY A 16 2.96 38.56 -2.86
C GLY A 16 2.38 37.34 -2.17
N ALA A 17 1.10 36.99 -2.33
CA ALA A 17 0.43 36.05 -1.44
C ALA A 17 0.01 34.68 -2.07
N THR A 18 0.37 34.36 -3.31
CA THR A 18 -0.27 33.26 -4.05
C THR A 18 0.56 31.97 -4.20
N THR A 19 1.83 31.97 -3.86
CA THR A 19 2.69 30.78 -4.02
C THR A 19 2.72 29.84 -2.80
N GLU A 20 2.44 30.33 -1.61
CA GLU A 20 2.44 29.51 -0.38
C GLU A 20 1.15 28.70 -0.17
N SER A 21 0.07 29.01 -0.86
CA SER A 21 -1.25 28.38 -0.66
C SER A 21 -1.53 27.20 -1.60
N THR A 22 -0.72 26.98 -2.63
CA THR A 22 -0.92 25.92 -3.65
C THR A 22 0.24 24.94 -3.68
N MET A 23 -0.04 23.73 -4.23
CA MET A 23 0.92 22.66 -4.39
C MET A 23 0.71 21.91 -5.71
N ARG A 24 1.73 21.22 -6.19
CA ARG A 24 1.60 20.26 -7.28
C ARG A 24 1.04 18.95 -6.75
N ALA A 25 0.12 18.36 -7.50
CA ALA A 25 -0.45 17.06 -7.20
C ALA A 25 -0.81 16.33 -8.50
N VAL A 26 -0.80 15.01 -8.48
CA VAL A 26 -1.46 14.20 -9.49
C VAL A 26 -2.93 14.13 -9.14
N VAL A 27 -3.79 14.43 -10.12
CA VAL A 27 -5.25 14.46 -9.90
C VAL A 27 -5.97 13.59 -10.93
N GLN A 28 -7.19 13.18 -10.57
CA GLN A 28 -8.14 12.52 -11.46
C GLN A 28 -9.55 13.05 -11.22
N ASP A 29 -10.29 13.33 -12.31
CA ASP A 29 -11.66 13.85 -12.24
C ASP A 29 -12.72 12.74 -12.37
N GLN A 30 -12.32 11.57 -12.85
CA GLN A 30 -13.16 10.41 -13.11
C GLN A 30 -12.42 9.13 -12.85
N TYR A 31 -13.15 8.03 -12.71
CA TYR A 31 -12.57 6.69 -12.68
C TYR A 31 -12.12 6.26 -14.08
N GLY A 32 -10.96 5.61 -14.17
CA GLY A 32 -10.43 5.13 -15.44
C GLY A 32 -9.12 4.38 -15.32
N SER A 33 -8.44 4.19 -16.45
CA SER A 33 -7.06 3.71 -16.54
C SER A 33 -6.08 4.82 -16.15
N ALA A 34 -4.78 4.54 -16.22
CA ALA A 34 -3.74 5.50 -15.89
C ALA A 34 -3.85 6.85 -16.64
N ASP A 35 -4.52 6.87 -17.79
CA ASP A 35 -4.70 8.08 -18.63
C ASP A 35 -5.57 9.16 -17.98
N VAL A 36 -6.35 8.81 -16.94
CA VAL A 36 -7.14 9.81 -16.19
C VAL A 36 -6.30 10.63 -15.23
N LEU A 37 -5.05 10.22 -15.00
CA LEU A 37 -4.12 10.91 -14.09
C LEU A 37 -3.39 12.03 -14.81
N HIS A 38 -3.37 13.22 -14.20
CA HIS A 38 -2.60 14.35 -14.73
C HIS A 38 -2.07 15.23 -13.59
N LEU A 39 -0.98 15.94 -13.85
CA LEU A 39 -0.41 16.88 -12.90
C LEU A 39 -1.20 18.19 -12.90
N ALA A 40 -1.53 18.68 -11.70
CA ALA A 40 -2.24 19.95 -11.53
C ALA A 40 -1.69 20.73 -10.32
N ARG A 41 -2.03 22.03 -10.26
CA ARG A 41 -1.85 22.84 -9.06
C ARG A 41 -3.18 22.94 -8.33
N ILE A 42 -3.14 22.58 -7.05
CA ILE A 42 -4.32 22.59 -6.16
C ILE A 42 -3.98 23.29 -4.85
N ALA A 43 -4.98 23.64 -4.05
CA ALA A 43 -4.77 24.16 -2.70
C ALA A 43 -4.05 23.14 -1.82
N ARG A 44 -3.17 23.59 -0.93
CA ARG A 44 -2.60 22.72 0.12
C ARG A 44 -3.72 22.25 1.05
N PRO A 45 -3.64 21.00 1.57
CA PRO A 45 -4.64 20.50 2.49
C PRO A 45 -4.57 21.24 3.84
N GLU A 46 -5.74 21.54 4.38
CA GLU A 46 -5.89 21.93 5.77
C GLU A 46 -5.81 20.68 6.65
N ILE A 47 -5.25 20.81 7.87
CA ILE A 47 -5.14 19.75 8.86
C ILE A 47 -6.17 19.92 9.97
N ALA A 48 -6.75 18.82 10.43
CA ALA A 48 -7.57 18.77 11.61
C ALA A 48 -6.70 18.75 12.89
N ASP A 49 -7.32 18.93 14.05
CA ASP A 49 -6.63 18.95 15.36
C ASP A 49 -5.73 17.72 15.60
N SER A 50 -6.12 16.55 15.15
CA SER A 50 -5.38 15.29 15.30
C SER A 50 -4.54 14.89 14.08
N GLU A 51 -4.31 15.81 13.14
CA GLU A 51 -3.55 15.58 11.92
C GLU A 51 -2.25 16.37 11.89
N VAL A 52 -1.30 15.88 11.13
CA VAL A 52 -0.06 16.58 10.78
C VAL A 52 -0.06 16.89 9.30
N LEU A 53 0.58 17.99 8.90
CA LEU A 53 0.90 18.27 7.50
C LEU A 53 2.29 17.73 7.22
N VAL A 54 2.37 16.79 6.29
CA VAL A 54 3.62 16.19 5.84
C VAL A 54 4.01 16.82 4.50
N ARG A 55 5.22 17.38 4.41
CA ARG A 55 5.88 17.63 3.14
C ARG A 55 6.36 16.29 2.61
N VAL A 56 5.75 15.84 1.52
CA VAL A 56 6.01 14.53 0.94
C VAL A 56 7.36 14.54 0.21
N HIS A 57 8.22 13.57 0.51
CA HIS A 57 9.45 13.31 -0.23
C HIS A 57 9.28 12.13 -1.16
N ALA A 58 8.50 11.13 -0.72
CA ALA A 58 8.16 9.98 -1.53
C ALA A 58 6.78 9.42 -1.15
N ALA A 59 6.12 8.80 -2.11
CA ALA A 59 4.88 8.05 -1.97
C ALA A 59 5.04 6.63 -2.51
N GLY A 60 4.33 5.67 -1.91
CA GLY A 60 4.30 4.29 -2.37
C GLY A 60 3.13 4.06 -3.33
N LEU A 61 3.37 3.28 -4.37
CA LEU A 61 2.32 2.81 -5.27
C LEU A 61 1.96 1.37 -4.94
N ASP A 62 0.66 1.12 -4.77
CA ASP A 62 0.08 -0.17 -4.46
C ASP A 62 -1.24 -0.43 -5.18
N ARG A 63 -1.79 -1.64 -5.03
CA ARG A 63 -3.08 -1.99 -5.62
C ARG A 63 -4.26 -1.25 -4.99
N GLY A 64 -4.16 -0.81 -3.75
CA GLY A 64 -5.18 0.05 -3.12
C GLY A 64 -5.34 1.36 -3.88
N THR A 65 -4.23 2.01 -4.22
CA THR A 65 -4.21 3.22 -5.07
C THR A 65 -4.79 2.95 -6.46
N TRP A 66 -4.47 1.80 -7.07
CA TRP A 66 -5.07 1.39 -8.34
C TRP A 66 -6.59 1.21 -8.24
N HIS A 67 -7.10 0.61 -7.15
CA HIS A 67 -8.53 0.47 -6.91
C HIS A 67 -9.23 1.82 -6.77
N LEU A 68 -8.60 2.78 -6.10
CA LEU A 68 -9.09 4.16 -5.98
C LEU A 68 -9.14 4.84 -7.35
N MET A 69 -8.12 4.67 -8.19
CA MET A 69 -8.06 5.25 -9.53
C MET A 69 -9.13 4.65 -10.46
N THR A 70 -9.24 3.32 -10.51
CA THR A 70 -10.17 2.65 -11.43
C THR A 70 -11.61 2.62 -10.93
N GLY A 71 -11.82 2.82 -9.63
CA GLY A 71 -13.11 2.60 -8.98
C GLY A 71 -13.59 1.15 -9.08
N ARG A 72 -12.66 0.20 -9.13
CA ARG A 72 -12.95 -1.24 -9.16
C ARG A 72 -12.51 -1.87 -7.83
N PRO A 73 -13.25 -2.86 -7.32
CA PRO A 73 -14.54 -3.34 -7.81
C PRO A 73 -15.64 -2.27 -7.66
N TYR A 74 -16.68 -2.32 -8.51
CA TYR A 74 -17.71 -1.28 -8.53
C TYR A 74 -18.45 -1.10 -7.20
N LEU A 75 -18.56 -2.15 -6.38
CA LEU A 75 -19.10 -2.05 -5.02
C LEU A 75 -18.31 -1.09 -4.13
N ALA A 76 -17.01 -0.96 -4.33
CA ALA A 76 -16.17 -0.05 -3.55
C ALA A 76 -16.49 1.44 -3.82
N ARG A 77 -17.14 1.76 -4.94
CA ARG A 77 -17.61 3.13 -5.25
C ARG A 77 -18.63 3.66 -4.26
N LEU A 78 -19.33 2.80 -3.53
CA LEU A 78 -20.21 3.23 -2.43
C LEU A 78 -19.42 3.95 -1.33
N ALA A 79 -18.17 3.54 -1.09
CA ALA A 79 -17.26 4.16 -0.13
C ALA A 79 -16.43 5.31 -0.76
N PHE A 80 -15.92 5.13 -1.98
CA PHE A 80 -14.95 6.03 -2.60
C PHE A 80 -15.58 7.12 -3.47
N GLY A 81 -16.90 7.04 -3.75
CA GLY A 81 -17.65 7.96 -4.62
C GLY A 81 -18.31 7.22 -5.79
N PHE A 82 -19.61 7.43 -5.98
CA PHE A 82 -20.39 6.61 -6.92
C PHE A 82 -20.02 6.86 -8.39
N ARG A 83 -19.95 8.14 -8.80
CA ARG A 83 -19.69 8.56 -10.19
C ARG A 83 -18.25 8.99 -10.44
N ARG A 84 -17.62 9.56 -9.44
CA ARG A 84 -16.23 10.07 -9.46
C ARG A 84 -15.60 9.86 -8.09
N PRO A 85 -14.27 9.82 -7.98
CA PRO A 85 -13.58 9.76 -6.69
C PRO A 85 -14.00 10.93 -5.80
N ARG A 86 -14.25 10.67 -4.51
CA ARG A 86 -14.47 11.75 -3.52
C ARG A 86 -13.20 12.56 -3.31
N ASN A 87 -12.07 11.86 -3.34
CA ASN A 87 -10.75 12.47 -3.28
C ASN A 87 -10.12 12.40 -4.68
N PRO A 88 -9.89 13.56 -5.33
CA PRO A 88 -9.32 13.58 -6.67
C PRO A 88 -7.82 13.25 -6.70
N VAL A 89 -7.10 13.35 -5.57
CA VAL A 89 -5.67 13.05 -5.50
C VAL A 89 -5.46 11.63 -5.00
N PRO A 90 -4.88 10.72 -5.80
CA PRO A 90 -4.59 9.35 -5.38
C PRO A 90 -3.41 9.27 -4.39
N GLY A 91 -3.12 8.06 -3.94
CA GLY A 91 -2.00 7.75 -3.07
C GLY A 91 -2.40 7.64 -1.59
N LEU A 92 -1.80 6.64 -0.93
CA LEU A 92 -2.01 6.33 0.48
C LEU A 92 -0.69 6.30 1.24
N ASP A 93 0.28 5.55 0.76
CA ASP A 93 1.60 5.42 1.38
C ASP A 93 2.40 6.72 1.25
N VAL A 94 3.00 7.19 2.33
CA VAL A 94 3.77 8.43 2.39
C VAL A 94 5.04 8.27 3.22
N ALA A 95 6.09 8.97 2.81
CA ALA A 95 7.23 9.30 3.66
C ALA A 95 7.65 10.75 3.41
N GLY A 96 7.94 11.48 4.48
CA GLY A 96 8.25 12.90 4.38
C GLY A 96 8.54 13.54 5.73
N THR A 97 8.59 14.86 5.74
CA THR A 97 8.88 15.68 6.93
C THR A 97 7.63 16.40 7.39
N VAL A 98 7.34 16.34 8.68
CA VAL A 98 6.24 17.10 9.32
C VAL A 98 6.57 18.60 9.25
N VAL A 99 5.65 19.39 8.68
CA VAL A 99 5.82 20.85 8.55
C VAL A 99 4.79 21.64 9.36
N ALA A 100 3.69 21.02 9.79
CA ALA A 100 2.73 21.58 10.74
C ALA A 100 2.05 20.46 11.52
N VAL A 101 1.57 20.78 12.71
CA VAL A 101 0.86 19.86 13.61
C VAL A 101 -0.43 20.48 14.09
N GLY A 102 -1.50 19.69 14.15
CA GLY A 102 -2.78 20.10 14.72
C GLY A 102 -2.70 20.23 16.25
N SER A 103 -3.68 20.92 16.84
CA SER A 103 -3.68 21.29 18.27
C SER A 103 -3.73 20.11 19.24
N ALA A 104 -4.24 18.95 18.81
CA ALA A 104 -4.34 17.74 19.62
C ALA A 104 -3.23 16.70 19.32
N VAL A 105 -2.29 17.00 18.42
CA VAL A 105 -1.17 16.12 18.10
C VAL A 105 -0.16 16.09 19.25
N THR A 106 0.20 14.88 19.68
CA THR A 106 1.14 14.65 20.79
C THR A 106 2.35 13.79 20.41
N ARG A 107 2.25 13.04 19.31
CA ARG A 107 3.28 12.05 18.93
C ARG A 107 4.39 12.63 18.04
N PHE A 108 4.12 13.75 17.37
CA PHE A 108 5.05 14.31 16.40
C PHE A 108 5.25 15.81 16.60
N ALA A 109 6.41 16.30 16.18
CA ALA A 109 6.76 17.72 16.11
C ALA A 109 7.18 18.08 14.68
N VAL A 110 7.13 19.39 14.38
CA VAL A 110 7.68 19.94 13.14
C VAL A 110 9.15 19.54 13.01
N GLY A 111 9.53 19.08 11.82
CA GLY A 111 10.88 18.57 11.53
C GLY A 111 11.03 17.06 11.68
N ASN A 112 10.07 16.34 12.30
CA ASN A 112 10.15 14.88 12.35
C ASN A 112 10.05 14.27 10.96
N GLU A 113 10.90 13.30 10.66
CA GLU A 113 10.79 12.43 9.50
C GLU A 113 9.84 11.28 9.82
N VAL A 114 8.78 11.16 9.04
CA VAL A 114 7.70 10.20 9.26
C VAL A 114 7.42 9.37 8.03
N PHE A 115 6.82 8.21 8.24
CA PHE A 115 6.24 7.37 7.20
C PHE A 115 4.92 6.77 7.69
N GLY A 116 4.04 6.41 6.77
CA GLY A 116 2.76 5.81 7.11
C GLY A 116 1.70 6.04 6.07
N ILE A 117 0.46 6.21 6.52
CA ILE A 117 -0.71 6.38 5.65
C ILE A 117 -1.20 7.81 5.75
N ALA A 118 -1.26 8.47 4.59
CA ALA A 118 -1.89 9.78 4.42
C ALA A 118 -2.97 9.70 3.34
N ARG A 119 -3.85 10.66 3.34
CA ARG A 119 -4.73 10.89 2.19
C ARG A 119 -4.00 11.74 1.16
N SER A 120 -4.12 11.39 -0.13
CA SER A 120 -3.59 12.24 -1.22
C SER A 120 -2.05 12.31 -1.25
N SER A 121 -1.36 11.19 -1.09
CA SER A 121 0.11 11.20 -1.01
C SER A 121 0.81 11.49 -2.35
N PHE A 122 0.09 11.47 -3.50
CA PHE A 122 0.66 11.87 -4.79
C PHE A 122 0.62 13.38 -4.98
N ALA A 123 1.19 14.12 -4.02
CA ALA A 123 1.23 15.57 -3.94
C ALA A 123 2.41 16.06 -3.10
N GLU A 124 2.78 17.33 -3.24
CA GLU A 124 3.88 17.93 -2.45
C GLU A 124 3.59 17.97 -0.94
N TYR A 125 2.32 17.99 -0.54
CA TYR A 125 1.90 17.96 0.85
C TYR A 125 0.70 17.04 1.03
N ALA A 126 0.68 16.33 2.16
CA ALA A 126 -0.41 15.44 2.52
C ALA A 126 -0.80 15.61 4.01
N ALA A 127 -2.10 15.59 4.30
CA ALA A 127 -2.60 15.56 5.66
C ALA A 127 -2.68 14.09 6.14
N ALA A 128 -2.16 13.81 7.32
CA ALA A 128 -2.15 12.48 7.89
C ALA A 128 -2.51 12.53 9.38
N ARG A 129 -3.32 11.57 9.84
CA ARG A 129 -3.62 11.40 11.26
C ARG A 129 -2.38 10.84 11.98
N GLU A 130 -2.12 11.34 13.19
CA GLU A 130 -0.95 10.89 13.96
C GLU A 130 -1.00 9.38 14.31
N ASP A 131 -2.19 8.78 14.45
CA ASP A 131 -2.36 7.35 14.75
C ASP A 131 -2.11 6.41 13.55
N LYS A 132 -1.78 6.98 12.38
CA LYS A 132 -1.46 6.26 11.14
C LYS A 132 -0.03 6.48 10.66
N LEU A 133 0.78 7.14 11.45
CA LEU A 133 2.17 7.43 11.16
C LEU A 133 3.09 6.83 12.24
N ALA A 134 4.34 6.60 11.85
CA ALA A 134 5.47 6.34 12.74
C ALA A 134 6.68 7.17 12.30
N LEU A 135 7.69 7.28 13.17
CA LEU A 135 8.98 7.84 12.78
C LEU A 135 9.63 6.95 11.71
N LYS A 136 10.20 7.59 10.71
CA LYS A 136 10.87 6.88 9.60
C LYS A 136 12.05 6.07 10.15
N PRO A 137 12.20 4.78 9.78
CA PRO A 137 13.38 3.99 10.13
C PRO A 137 14.67 4.73 9.73
N THR A 138 15.63 4.77 10.62
CA THR A 138 16.88 5.56 10.46
C THR A 138 17.76 5.05 9.32
N ASN A 139 17.65 3.76 9.00
CA ASN A 139 18.41 3.09 7.95
C ASN A 139 17.72 3.07 6.58
N LEU A 140 16.56 3.73 6.41
CA LEU A 140 15.86 3.81 5.13
C LEU A 140 15.91 5.21 4.52
N SER A 141 15.97 5.28 3.19
CA SER A 141 15.62 6.48 2.44
C SER A 141 14.11 6.76 2.50
N PHE A 142 13.67 7.95 2.05
CA PHE A 142 12.23 8.25 1.97
C PHE A 142 11.50 7.35 0.99
N GLU A 143 12.11 7.03 -0.16
CA GLU A 143 11.54 6.12 -1.16
C GLU A 143 11.35 4.71 -0.57
N GLN A 144 12.34 4.23 0.16
CA GLN A 144 12.25 2.94 0.83
C GLN A 144 11.18 2.93 1.93
N ALA A 145 11.12 3.99 2.74
CA ALA A 145 10.12 4.10 3.79
C ALA A 145 8.70 4.23 3.22
N ALA A 146 8.51 5.00 2.14
CA ALA A 146 7.22 5.21 1.51
C ALA A 146 6.58 3.94 0.94
N VAL A 147 7.34 2.91 0.63
CA VAL A 147 6.77 1.67 0.04
C VAL A 147 6.43 0.60 1.08
N VAL A 148 6.59 0.90 2.38
CA VAL A 148 6.35 -0.04 3.49
C VAL A 148 4.88 -0.10 3.92
N PRO A 149 4.16 1.02 4.19
CA PRO A 149 3.00 1.04 5.09
C PRO A 149 1.89 0.07 4.70
N VAL A 150 1.24 0.25 3.55
CA VAL A 150 0.13 -0.61 3.13
C VAL A 150 0.58 -2.04 2.92
N SER A 151 1.68 -2.25 2.21
CA SER A 151 2.08 -3.59 1.78
C SER A 151 2.64 -4.42 2.92
N ALA A 152 3.57 -3.87 3.71
CA ALA A 152 4.15 -4.58 4.84
C ALA A 152 3.16 -4.73 6.00
N GLY A 153 2.32 -3.71 6.26
CA GLY A 153 1.26 -3.78 7.26
C GLY A 153 0.24 -4.88 6.92
N THR A 154 -0.15 -5.00 5.64
CA THR A 154 -1.02 -6.11 5.18
C THR A 154 -0.35 -7.46 5.39
N ALA A 155 0.92 -7.61 5.02
CA ALA A 155 1.65 -8.86 5.20
C ALA A 155 1.81 -9.23 6.69
N LEU A 156 2.15 -8.25 7.54
CA LEU A 156 2.30 -8.43 8.99
C LEU A 156 0.99 -8.93 9.61
N GLN A 157 -0.13 -8.25 9.37
CA GLN A 157 -1.44 -8.64 9.91
C GLN A 157 -1.90 -10.00 9.36
N ALA A 158 -1.67 -10.27 8.06
CA ALA A 158 -2.02 -11.55 7.47
C ALA A 158 -1.29 -12.72 8.13
N LEU A 159 -0.02 -12.55 8.48
CA LEU A 159 0.80 -13.56 9.13
C LEU A 159 0.51 -13.67 10.63
N SER A 160 0.54 -12.55 11.36
CA SER A 160 0.47 -12.55 12.83
C SER A 160 -0.97 -12.59 13.37
N ASP A 161 -1.82 -11.65 12.93
CA ASP A 161 -3.15 -11.48 13.54
C ASP A 161 -4.12 -12.54 13.04
N ILE A 162 -4.06 -12.82 11.73
CA ILE A 162 -5.03 -13.68 11.04
C ILE A 162 -4.49 -15.09 10.87
N GLY A 163 -3.30 -15.24 10.31
CA GLY A 163 -2.64 -16.53 10.06
C GLY A 163 -2.13 -17.18 11.33
N ARG A 164 -1.71 -16.36 12.30
CA ARG A 164 -1.10 -16.79 13.57
C ARG A 164 0.05 -17.75 13.31
N VAL A 165 0.96 -17.32 12.43
CA VAL A 165 2.11 -18.13 12.05
C VAL A 165 2.98 -18.46 13.26
N GLU A 166 3.42 -19.70 13.35
CA GLU A 166 4.29 -20.23 14.40
C GLU A 166 5.60 -20.73 13.81
N GLN A 167 6.65 -20.73 14.62
CA GLN A 167 7.96 -21.26 14.23
C GLN A 167 7.87 -22.70 13.73
N GLY A 168 8.54 -22.98 12.63
CA GLY A 168 8.60 -24.32 12.02
C GLY A 168 7.40 -24.66 11.12
N GLN A 169 6.36 -23.83 11.08
CA GLN A 169 5.24 -24.05 10.16
C GLN A 169 5.66 -23.84 8.69
N LYS A 170 5.00 -24.61 7.81
CA LYS A 170 5.15 -24.47 6.35
C LYS A 170 4.17 -23.46 5.81
N VAL A 171 4.69 -22.37 5.26
CA VAL A 171 3.91 -21.24 4.74
C VAL A 171 4.03 -21.17 3.22
N LEU A 172 2.91 -21.17 2.52
CA LEU A 172 2.83 -20.89 1.10
C LEU A 172 2.37 -19.45 0.88
N ILE A 173 3.05 -18.72 0.00
CA ILE A 173 2.72 -17.34 -0.36
C ILE A 173 2.53 -17.25 -1.86
N THR A 174 1.29 -17.07 -2.34
CA THR A 174 1.03 -16.79 -3.75
C THR A 174 1.29 -15.32 -4.05
N GLY A 175 1.80 -15.00 -5.25
CA GLY A 175 2.20 -13.63 -5.57
C GLY A 175 3.40 -13.13 -4.75
N ALA A 176 4.32 -14.04 -4.38
CA ALA A 176 5.47 -13.78 -3.51
C ALA A 176 6.41 -12.67 -4.00
N SER A 177 6.43 -12.37 -5.29
CA SER A 177 7.25 -11.31 -5.92
C SER A 177 6.57 -9.95 -6.00
N GLY A 178 5.32 -9.82 -5.55
CA GLY A 178 4.56 -8.57 -5.58
C GLY A 178 4.77 -7.71 -4.34
N GLY A 179 4.08 -6.57 -4.26
CA GLY A 179 4.21 -5.61 -3.16
C GLY A 179 4.01 -6.24 -1.77
N VAL A 180 2.85 -6.85 -1.52
CA VAL A 180 2.58 -7.54 -0.24
C VAL A 180 3.41 -8.80 -0.10
N GLY A 181 3.57 -9.57 -1.19
CA GLY A 181 4.27 -10.86 -1.19
C GLY A 181 5.74 -10.74 -0.80
N SER A 182 6.44 -9.72 -1.26
CA SER A 182 7.85 -9.50 -0.95
C SER A 182 8.11 -9.27 0.54
N TYR A 183 7.19 -8.59 1.23
CA TYR A 183 7.24 -8.45 2.69
C TYR A 183 6.78 -9.73 3.40
N ALA A 184 5.75 -10.40 2.87
CA ALA A 184 5.23 -11.62 3.48
C ALA A 184 6.29 -12.73 3.54
N VAL A 185 7.13 -12.89 2.49
CA VAL A 185 8.25 -13.83 2.50
C VAL A 185 9.21 -13.52 3.63
N GLN A 186 9.70 -12.29 3.72
CA GLN A 186 10.67 -11.86 4.73
C GLN A 186 10.11 -11.96 6.16
N LEU A 187 8.87 -11.50 6.37
CA LEU A 187 8.21 -11.57 7.67
C LEU A 187 7.95 -13.02 8.11
N ALA A 188 7.51 -13.90 7.20
CA ALA A 188 7.33 -15.31 7.54
C ALA A 188 8.66 -15.97 7.92
N LYS A 189 9.76 -15.61 7.24
CA LYS A 189 11.12 -16.06 7.64
C LYS A 189 11.53 -15.52 9.00
N ALA A 190 11.26 -14.23 9.27
CA ALA A 190 11.51 -13.60 10.57
C ALA A 190 10.76 -14.30 11.72
N PHE A 191 9.58 -14.84 11.43
CA PHE A 191 8.79 -15.62 12.39
C PHE A 191 9.18 -17.10 12.46
N GLY A 192 10.25 -17.51 11.76
CA GLY A 192 10.81 -18.86 11.82
C GLY A 192 10.08 -19.91 10.99
N ALA A 193 9.29 -19.51 9.99
CA ALA A 193 8.58 -20.42 9.10
C ALA A 193 9.48 -21.00 8.00
N GLU A 194 9.11 -22.19 7.49
CA GLU A 194 9.58 -22.71 6.19
C GLU A 194 8.71 -22.11 5.08
N VAL A 195 9.30 -21.26 4.24
CA VAL A 195 8.56 -20.43 3.27
C VAL A 195 8.68 -20.99 1.86
N THR A 196 7.53 -21.23 1.23
CA THR A 196 7.42 -21.49 -0.21
C THR A 196 6.77 -20.28 -0.90
N GLY A 197 7.51 -19.62 -1.79
CA GLY A 197 7.00 -18.52 -2.60
C GLY A 197 6.54 -18.98 -3.98
N VAL A 198 5.38 -18.50 -4.45
CA VAL A 198 4.85 -18.77 -5.80
C VAL A 198 4.93 -17.49 -6.63
N CYS A 199 5.61 -17.56 -7.77
CA CYS A 199 5.77 -16.44 -8.71
C CYS A 199 5.92 -16.94 -10.14
N SER A 200 6.10 -16.04 -11.12
CA SER A 200 6.43 -16.39 -12.50
C SER A 200 7.94 -16.62 -12.66
N THR A 201 8.32 -17.30 -13.74
CA THR A 201 9.71 -17.65 -14.11
C THR A 201 10.69 -16.47 -13.95
N THR A 202 10.34 -15.29 -14.45
CA THR A 202 11.21 -14.11 -14.46
C THR A 202 11.44 -13.48 -13.08
N LYS A 203 10.73 -13.95 -12.04
CA LYS A 203 10.77 -13.40 -10.68
C LYS A 203 11.28 -14.39 -9.63
N LEU A 204 11.73 -15.58 -10.05
CA LEU A 204 12.22 -16.64 -9.15
C LEU A 204 13.41 -16.17 -8.31
N ASP A 205 14.36 -15.46 -8.92
CA ASP A 205 15.57 -14.99 -8.25
C ASP A 205 15.26 -13.97 -7.16
N LEU A 206 14.30 -13.06 -7.43
CA LEU A 206 13.83 -12.11 -6.43
C LEU A 206 13.26 -12.86 -5.21
N VAL A 207 12.37 -13.83 -5.42
CA VAL A 207 11.72 -14.53 -4.32
C VAL A 207 12.73 -15.33 -3.49
N ARG A 208 13.76 -15.92 -4.12
CA ARG A 208 14.87 -16.55 -3.41
C ARG A 208 15.69 -15.55 -2.60
N SER A 209 16.02 -14.40 -3.18
CA SER A 209 16.79 -13.35 -2.49
C SER A 209 16.04 -12.74 -1.29
N LEU A 210 14.70 -12.80 -1.28
CA LEU A 210 13.86 -12.41 -0.14
C LEU A 210 13.87 -13.44 0.99
N GLY A 211 14.54 -14.60 0.81
CA GLY A 211 14.70 -15.61 1.83
C GLY A 211 13.73 -16.80 1.75
N ALA A 212 12.98 -16.97 0.67
CA ALA A 212 12.13 -18.16 0.51
C ALA A 212 12.97 -19.44 0.41
N ASP A 213 12.63 -20.46 1.22
CA ASP A 213 13.30 -21.77 1.23
C ASP A 213 13.02 -22.54 -0.06
N HIS A 214 11.80 -22.37 -0.60
CA HIS A 214 11.35 -22.99 -1.84
C HIS A 214 10.64 -21.98 -2.71
N VAL A 215 10.79 -22.14 -4.03
CA VAL A 215 10.11 -21.29 -5.00
C VAL A 215 9.43 -22.17 -6.05
N ILE A 216 8.16 -21.89 -6.31
CA ILE A 216 7.35 -22.55 -7.33
C ILE A 216 7.07 -21.56 -8.45
N ASP A 217 7.45 -21.95 -9.67
CA ASP A 217 7.03 -21.28 -10.89
C ASP A 217 5.63 -21.76 -11.27
N TYR A 218 4.62 -20.90 -11.10
CA TYR A 218 3.23 -21.27 -11.38
C TYR A 218 2.97 -21.54 -12.88
N THR A 219 3.89 -21.15 -13.77
CA THR A 219 3.79 -21.43 -15.21
C THR A 219 4.22 -22.85 -15.56
N GLN A 220 4.94 -23.53 -14.64
CA GLN A 220 5.52 -24.86 -14.84
C GLN A 220 4.96 -25.91 -13.86
N ALA A 221 4.53 -25.49 -12.67
CA ALA A 221 4.13 -26.40 -11.62
C ALA A 221 2.89 -25.92 -10.85
N ASP A 222 2.09 -26.88 -10.36
CA ASP A 222 0.94 -26.60 -9.50
C ASP A 222 1.35 -26.74 -8.03
N PHE A 223 1.23 -25.67 -7.24
CA PHE A 223 1.48 -25.70 -5.79
C PHE A 223 0.54 -26.68 -5.04
N ALA A 224 -0.54 -27.11 -5.68
CA ALA A 224 -1.54 -28.03 -5.13
C ALA A 224 -1.48 -29.42 -5.79
N ASP A 225 -0.31 -29.85 -6.27
CA ASP A 225 -0.06 -31.16 -6.89
C ASP A 225 -0.14 -32.35 -5.90
N GLY A 226 -0.19 -32.05 -4.60
CA GLY A 226 -0.29 -33.04 -3.53
C GLY A 226 1.06 -33.50 -2.95
N THR A 227 2.17 -33.04 -3.51
CA THR A 227 3.52 -33.40 -3.02
C THR A 227 3.87 -32.70 -1.70
N ARG A 228 3.35 -31.48 -1.50
CA ARG A 228 3.55 -30.70 -0.28
C ARG A 228 2.21 -30.20 0.28
N ARG A 229 2.18 -30.05 1.61
CA ARG A 229 1.06 -29.45 2.32
C ARG A 229 1.58 -28.35 3.23
N TYR A 230 0.76 -27.30 3.40
CA TYR A 230 1.10 -26.10 4.10
C TYR A 230 0.18 -25.89 5.31
N ASP A 231 0.74 -25.41 6.40
CA ASP A 231 0.00 -25.06 7.60
C ASP A 231 -0.70 -23.71 7.45
N LEU A 232 -0.06 -22.80 6.70
CA LEU A 232 -0.62 -21.49 6.36
C LEU A 232 -0.43 -21.22 4.86
N ILE A 233 -1.48 -20.72 4.22
CA ILE A 233 -1.43 -20.18 2.86
C ILE A 233 -1.83 -18.71 2.90
N LEU A 234 -0.97 -17.82 2.43
CA LEU A 234 -1.33 -16.45 2.09
C LEU A 234 -1.65 -16.37 0.61
N ASP A 235 -2.93 -16.24 0.30
CA ASP A 235 -3.43 -16.15 -1.06
C ASP A 235 -3.55 -14.68 -1.48
N ILE A 236 -2.44 -14.16 -2.05
CA ILE A 236 -2.30 -12.74 -2.41
C ILE A 236 -2.65 -12.51 -3.88
N ALA A 237 -2.28 -13.44 -4.78
CA ALA A 237 -2.52 -13.30 -6.22
C ALA A 237 -2.80 -14.65 -6.88
N GLY A 238 -3.32 -14.60 -8.13
CA GLY A 238 -3.58 -15.79 -8.95
C GLY A 238 -4.93 -16.45 -8.70
N ASN A 239 -5.75 -15.93 -7.82
CA ASN A 239 -7.14 -16.29 -7.55
C ASN A 239 -7.44 -17.81 -7.64
N PRO A 240 -6.68 -18.69 -6.95
CA PRO A 240 -6.87 -20.14 -7.03
C PRO A 240 -8.25 -20.53 -6.46
N THR A 241 -8.80 -21.62 -6.96
CA THR A 241 -10.09 -22.14 -6.44
C THR A 241 -9.96 -22.58 -4.98
N LEU A 242 -11.04 -22.52 -4.21
CA LEU A 242 -11.04 -22.98 -2.81
C LEU A 242 -10.66 -24.46 -2.69
N SER A 243 -10.98 -25.29 -3.69
CA SER A 243 -10.57 -26.70 -3.74
C SER A 243 -9.06 -26.85 -3.91
N ARG A 244 -8.40 -26.00 -4.71
CA ARG A 244 -6.93 -25.99 -4.83
C ARG A 244 -6.27 -25.57 -3.51
N LEU A 245 -6.73 -24.48 -2.87
CA LEU A 245 -6.23 -24.06 -1.56
C LEU A 245 -6.36 -25.18 -0.53
N ARG A 246 -7.53 -25.82 -0.43
CA ARG A 246 -7.77 -26.90 0.51
C ARG A 246 -6.90 -28.13 0.26
N ARG A 247 -6.64 -28.47 -1.00
CA ARG A 247 -5.76 -29.61 -1.35
C ARG A 247 -4.31 -29.37 -0.93
N ALA A 248 -3.86 -28.11 -1.01
CA ALA A 248 -2.51 -27.71 -0.58
C ALA A 248 -2.37 -27.54 0.95
N LEU A 249 -3.47 -27.40 1.69
CA LEU A 249 -3.43 -27.26 3.15
C LEU A 249 -3.25 -28.60 3.86
N THR A 250 -2.61 -28.56 5.02
CA THR A 250 -2.70 -29.62 6.02
C THR A 250 -4.16 -29.79 6.50
N PRO A 251 -4.52 -30.93 7.17
CA PRO A 251 -5.90 -31.18 7.59
C PRO A 251 -6.53 -30.10 8.47
N THR A 252 -5.71 -29.32 9.21
CA THR A 252 -6.12 -28.23 10.11
C THR A 252 -5.54 -26.89 9.69
N GLY A 253 -4.92 -26.79 8.51
CA GLY A 253 -4.24 -25.60 8.03
C GLY A 253 -5.19 -24.43 7.75
N THR A 254 -4.61 -23.24 7.66
CA THR A 254 -5.31 -21.98 7.44
C THR A 254 -4.98 -21.40 6.06
N ALA A 255 -5.98 -20.95 5.30
CA ALA A 255 -5.79 -20.09 4.14
C ALA A 255 -6.33 -18.70 4.45
N VAL A 256 -5.48 -17.68 4.31
CA VAL A 256 -5.82 -16.27 4.43
C VAL A 256 -5.90 -15.68 3.02
N ILE A 257 -7.11 -15.31 2.58
CA ILE A 257 -7.35 -14.69 1.29
C ILE A 257 -7.10 -13.19 1.46
N VAL A 258 -5.99 -12.72 0.94
CA VAL A 258 -5.56 -11.31 1.00
C VAL A 258 -5.97 -10.54 -0.25
N GLY A 259 -5.80 -11.16 -1.43
CA GLY A 259 -6.15 -10.58 -2.72
C GLY A 259 -7.43 -11.16 -3.33
N GLY A 260 -7.94 -10.49 -4.35
CA GLY A 260 -9.15 -10.89 -5.06
C GLY A 260 -9.29 -10.25 -6.43
N GLU A 261 -8.22 -9.74 -6.98
CA GLU A 261 -8.22 -8.84 -8.14
C GLU A 261 -8.80 -9.44 -9.43
N GLU A 262 -8.68 -10.75 -9.62
CA GLU A 262 -9.22 -11.45 -10.78
C GLU A 262 -10.69 -11.89 -10.62
N GLY A 263 -11.33 -11.50 -9.53
CA GLY A 263 -12.72 -11.89 -9.17
C GLY A 263 -13.83 -11.16 -9.90
N GLY A 264 -13.52 -10.41 -10.98
CA GLY A 264 -14.46 -9.64 -11.79
C GLY A 264 -14.67 -8.19 -11.32
N ASN A 265 -15.10 -7.34 -12.24
CA ASN A 265 -15.18 -5.89 -12.03
C ASN A 265 -16.24 -5.44 -11.00
N PHE A 266 -17.26 -6.26 -10.74
CA PHE A 266 -18.37 -5.87 -9.87
C PHE A 266 -18.06 -6.09 -8.39
N SER A 267 -17.64 -7.31 -8.01
CA SER A 267 -17.44 -7.71 -6.60
C SER A 267 -15.98 -7.91 -6.19
N GLY A 268 -15.02 -7.87 -7.14
CA GLY A 268 -13.60 -8.02 -6.84
C GLY A 268 -13.23 -9.33 -6.12
N GLY A 269 -13.92 -10.43 -6.44
CA GLY A 269 -13.69 -11.72 -5.78
C GLY A 269 -14.40 -11.91 -4.43
N MET A 270 -15.19 -10.96 -3.96
CA MET A 270 -15.93 -11.06 -2.70
C MET A 270 -16.78 -12.34 -2.60
N ASN A 271 -17.35 -12.79 -3.72
CA ASN A 271 -18.10 -14.05 -3.76
C ASN A 271 -17.23 -15.25 -3.38
N ARG A 272 -15.96 -15.29 -3.80
CA ARG A 272 -14.99 -16.35 -3.40
C ARG A 272 -14.69 -16.27 -1.92
N GLN A 273 -14.49 -15.07 -1.42
CA GLN A 273 -14.19 -14.80 0.00
C GLN A 273 -15.36 -15.21 0.90
N LEU A 274 -16.60 -14.86 0.54
CA LEU A 274 -17.82 -15.27 1.28
C LEU A 274 -18.01 -16.79 1.25
N ARG A 275 -17.77 -17.45 0.09
CA ARG A 275 -17.80 -18.91 -0.01
C ARG A 275 -16.73 -19.56 0.85
N ALA A 276 -15.53 -18.97 0.96
CA ALA A 276 -14.48 -19.46 1.82
C ALA A 276 -14.90 -19.44 3.30
N LEU A 277 -15.47 -18.32 3.77
CA LEU A 277 -15.98 -18.18 5.13
C LEU A 277 -17.12 -19.19 5.43
N ALA A 278 -18.06 -19.37 4.48
CA ALA A 278 -19.13 -20.34 4.62
C ALA A 278 -18.57 -21.77 4.70
N LEU A 279 -17.68 -22.14 3.77
CA LEU A 279 -17.09 -23.47 3.69
C LEU A 279 -16.26 -23.80 4.95
N SER A 280 -15.59 -22.82 5.52
CA SER A 280 -14.76 -22.96 6.73
C SER A 280 -15.55 -23.52 7.94
N ARG A 281 -16.88 -23.36 7.96
CA ARG A 281 -17.74 -23.90 9.05
C ARG A 281 -17.99 -25.39 8.93
N PHE A 282 -17.75 -25.99 7.77
CA PHE A 282 -18.06 -27.38 7.47
C PHE A 282 -16.82 -28.26 7.32
N VAL A 283 -15.63 -27.65 7.38
CA VAL A 283 -14.35 -28.35 7.21
C VAL A 283 -13.42 -28.05 8.40
N ARG A 284 -12.42 -28.90 8.62
CA ARG A 284 -11.43 -28.66 9.69
C ARG A 284 -10.43 -27.56 9.37
N GLN A 285 -10.23 -27.29 8.09
CA GLN A 285 -9.37 -26.22 7.60
C GLN A 285 -10.03 -24.85 7.80
N ARG A 286 -9.24 -23.86 8.18
CA ARG A 286 -9.73 -22.48 8.34
C ARG A 286 -9.51 -21.72 7.05
N LEU A 287 -10.61 -21.30 6.41
CA LEU A 287 -10.56 -20.43 5.23
C LEU A 287 -11.08 -19.05 5.65
N THR A 288 -10.27 -18.03 5.53
CA THR A 288 -10.61 -16.69 6.03
C THR A 288 -10.14 -15.60 5.09
N MET A 289 -10.69 -14.43 5.28
CA MET A 289 -10.27 -13.18 4.64
C MET A 289 -10.13 -12.10 5.69
N PHE A 290 -9.46 -11.01 5.35
CA PHE A 290 -9.44 -9.82 6.20
C PHE A 290 -9.26 -8.56 5.36
N ILE A 291 -9.54 -7.43 5.97
CA ILE A 291 -9.20 -6.11 5.45
C ILE A 291 -8.17 -5.55 6.41
N ALA A 292 -7.00 -5.21 5.91
CA ALA A 292 -5.92 -4.64 6.70
C ALA A 292 -6.37 -3.32 7.34
N LYS A 293 -5.94 -3.10 8.58
CA LYS A 293 -6.18 -1.87 9.34
C LYS A 293 -4.91 -1.04 9.36
N GLU A 294 -5.04 0.23 9.17
CA GLU A 294 -3.94 1.19 9.26
C GLU A 294 -3.68 1.54 10.72
N ARG A 295 -2.56 1.09 11.28
CA ARG A 295 -2.21 1.27 12.69
C ARG A 295 -0.75 1.70 12.85
N ALA A 296 -0.50 2.72 13.65
CA ALA A 296 0.86 3.14 13.99
C ALA A 296 1.66 2.02 14.66
N SER A 297 1.03 1.21 15.52
CA SER A 297 1.71 0.09 16.20
C SER A 297 2.27 -0.97 15.26
N ASP A 298 1.63 -1.19 14.10
CA ASP A 298 2.18 -2.09 13.08
C ASP A 298 3.39 -1.47 12.39
N LEU A 299 3.37 -0.15 12.14
CA LEU A 299 4.50 0.57 11.58
C LEU A 299 5.69 0.59 12.54
N GLU A 300 5.46 0.79 13.83
CA GLU A 300 6.49 0.74 14.87
C GLU A 300 7.15 -0.64 14.91
N ARG A 301 6.34 -1.72 14.92
CA ARG A 301 6.86 -3.08 14.85
C ARG A 301 7.64 -3.37 13.56
N LEU A 302 7.19 -2.82 12.43
CA LEU A 302 7.92 -2.91 11.17
C LEU A 302 9.22 -2.11 11.20
N THR A 303 9.24 -0.95 11.87
CA THR A 303 10.47 -0.17 12.09
C THR A 303 11.51 -1.01 12.81
N ASP A 304 11.16 -1.68 13.91
CA ASP A 304 12.08 -2.54 14.66
C ASP A 304 12.69 -3.65 13.77
N LEU A 305 11.87 -4.32 12.96
CA LEU A 305 12.32 -5.37 12.05
C LEU A 305 13.19 -4.85 10.91
N ILE A 306 12.91 -3.64 10.43
CA ILE A 306 13.67 -2.97 9.36
C ILE A 306 15.01 -2.49 9.91
N GLU A 307 15.04 -1.84 11.07
CA GLU A 307 16.27 -1.35 11.69
C GLU A 307 17.20 -2.49 12.11
N ALA A 308 16.62 -3.65 12.47
CA ALA A 308 17.36 -4.89 12.70
C ALA A 308 17.87 -5.55 11.39
N GLY A 309 17.54 -5.02 10.22
CA GLY A 309 17.93 -5.60 8.91
C GLY A 309 17.20 -6.88 8.55
N THR A 310 16.17 -7.27 9.31
CA THR A 310 15.40 -8.50 9.09
C THR A 310 14.42 -8.35 7.91
N VAL A 311 13.90 -7.16 7.71
CA VAL A 311 13.00 -6.80 6.60
C VAL A 311 13.59 -5.63 5.82
N THR A 312 13.68 -5.79 4.50
CA THR A 312 14.20 -4.75 3.60
C THR A 312 13.18 -4.48 2.50
N PRO A 313 12.80 -3.21 2.26
CA PRO A 313 11.93 -2.86 1.15
C PRO A 313 12.57 -3.22 -0.20
N SER A 314 11.84 -3.94 -1.06
CA SER A 314 12.26 -4.27 -2.42
C SER A 314 11.58 -3.33 -3.41
N ILE A 315 12.31 -2.32 -3.89
CA ILE A 315 11.84 -1.36 -4.90
C ILE A 315 12.28 -1.85 -6.28
N ASP A 316 11.32 -1.98 -7.20
CA ASP A 316 11.58 -2.29 -8.61
C ASP A 316 12.02 -1.03 -9.37
N LEU A 317 11.15 -0.01 -9.36
CA LEU A 317 11.38 1.26 -10.04
C LEU A 317 10.91 2.44 -9.19
N THR A 318 11.57 3.57 -9.42
CA THR A 318 11.17 4.86 -8.88
C THR A 318 10.81 5.80 -10.02
N TYR A 319 9.68 6.50 -9.90
CA TYR A 319 9.20 7.49 -10.86
C TYR A 319 9.08 8.85 -10.18
N SER A 320 9.25 9.93 -10.92
CA SER A 320 8.90 11.27 -10.44
C SER A 320 7.38 11.47 -10.43
N LEU A 321 6.88 12.42 -9.66
CA LEU A 321 5.45 12.69 -9.48
C LEU A 321 4.72 12.91 -10.82
N ASP A 322 5.33 13.62 -11.75
CA ASP A 322 4.80 13.88 -13.10
C ASP A 322 4.66 12.61 -13.95
N ARG A 323 5.43 11.55 -13.62
CA ARG A 323 5.39 10.24 -14.27
C ARG A 323 4.53 9.20 -13.53
N ALA A 324 3.70 9.62 -12.58
CA ALA A 324 2.78 8.73 -11.88
C ALA A 324 1.83 7.93 -12.81
N PRO A 325 1.34 8.46 -13.96
CA PRO A 325 0.58 7.67 -14.93
C PRO A 325 1.37 6.48 -15.49
N GLU A 326 2.67 6.66 -15.79
CA GLU A 326 3.54 5.58 -16.27
C GLU A 326 3.78 4.53 -15.18
N ALA A 327 4.01 4.97 -13.93
CA ALA A 327 4.16 4.09 -12.78
C ALA A 327 2.90 3.21 -12.58
N MET A 328 1.72 3.81 -12.72
CA MET A 328 0.45 3.11 -12.63
C MET A 328 0.28 2.09 -13.76
N SER A 329 0.61 2.46 -14.99
CA SER A 329 0.59 1.56 -16.15
C SER A 329 1.56 0.38 -15.96
N HIS A 330 2.73 0.61 -15.35
CA HIS A 330 3.69 -0.45 -15.03
C HIS A 330 3.10 -1.44 -13.98
N LEU A 331 2.42 -0.92 -12.97
CA LEU A 331 1.70 -1.74 -11.98
C LEU A 331 0.58 -2.56 -12.62
N GLU A 332 -0.26 -1.93 -13.47
CA GLU A 332 -1.36 -2.59 -14.19
C GLU A 332 -0.88 -3.74 -15.07
N ALA A 333 0.26 -3.57 -15.74
CA ALA A 333 0.86 -4.60 -16.58
C ALA A 333 1.36 -5.83 -15.81
N GLY A 334 1.31 -5.83 -14.46
CA GLY A 334 1.77 -6.94 -13.62
C GLY A 334 3.28 -7.20 -13.70
N LYS A 335 4.04 -6.24 -14.24
CA LYS A 335 5.49 -6.36 -14.47
C LYS A 335 6.32 -6.08 -13.22
N ALA A 336 5.78 -5.36 -12.25
CA ALA A 336 6.49 -4.94 -11.04
C ALA A 336 7.12 -6.13 -10.29
N ARG A 337 8.35 -5.93 -9.82
CA ARG A 337 9.17 -6.87 -9.03
C ARG A 337 9.35 -6.29 -7.62
N GLY A 338 8.35 -6.44 -6.77
CA GLY A 338 8.28 -5.77 -5.48
C GLY A 338 7.41 -4.52 -5.53
N LYS A 339 7.94 -3.40 -5.07
CA LYS A 339 7.23 -2.12 -4.91
C LYS A 339 7.68 -1.09 -5.95
N ILE A 340 6.82 -0.11 -6.18
CA ILE A 340 7.09 1.07 -7.00
C ILE A 340 7.03 2.29 -6.07
N ALA A 341 8.03 3.17 -6.16
CA ALA A 341 8.07 4.43 -5.44
C ALA A 341 7.81 5.62 -6.38
N ILE A 342 7.22 6.67 -5.84
CA ILE A 342 7.02 7.97 -6.50
C ILE A 342 7.81 9.02 -5.71
N THR A 343 8.76 9.71 -6.31
CA THR A 343 9.43 10.89 -5.71
C THR A 343 8.66 12.16 -6.00
N VAL A 344 8.59 13.05 -5.03
CA VAL A 344 7.78 14.28 -5.10
C VAL A 344 8.67 15.52 -5.12
#